data_989d863ff626a94adf59b581396b84ee
#
_entry.id   989d863ff626a94adf59b581396b84ee
#
_cell.length_a   1.000
_cell.length_b   1.000
_cell.length_c   1.000
_cell.angle_alpha   90.00
_cell.angle_beta   90.00
_cell.angle_gamma   90.00
#
_symmetry.space_group_name_H-M   'P 1'
#
loop_
_entity.id
_entity.type
_entity.pdbx_description
1 polymer ?
#
loop_
_entity_poly.entity_id
_entity_poly.type
_entity_poly.pdbx_seq_one_letter_code
_entity_poly.pdbx_strand_id
1 'polypeptide(L)'
;MSRRGVLIAGVAGLVLAGLAVSPRALRKVDFFKIRRVEVRGARYLVPDTLVAALRLGPEASLFDRTAGLADRVFAIRGVAEARVTRRWPGTLVVTVREHQPVALAEHEGVLGLMDRRGWVLPFDPTRDPRRLPVADPDAAVALVLGRVMDAEPEVFTGIERAARVGKDILLSGGGHRYLLRSDATVRDIQALGAVVRDLAGRGRDFVELDARFTDRVFVRGMTL
;
A
#
# COMPACT_ATOMS: atom_id res chain seq x y z
N MET A 1 -30.84 -60.61 -9.32
CA MET A 1 -30.08 -59.35 -9.33
C MET A 1 -28.72 -59.63 -9.95
N SER A 2 -28.38 -59.02 -11.06
CA SER A 2 -27.12 -59.27 -11.76
C SER A 2 -25.94 -58.77 -10.98
N ARG A 3 -24.83 -59.49 -10.97
CA ARG A 3 -23.56 -59.09 -10.27
C ARG A 3 -23.11 -57.64 -10.65
N ARG A 4 -23.51 -57.16 -11.83
CA ARG A 4 -23.26 -55.78 -12.29
C ARG A 4 -24.07 -54.74 -11.51
N GLY A 5 -25.34 -55.06 -11.11
CA GLY A 5 -26.19 -54.17 -10.35
C GLY A 5 -25.68 -53.95 -8.91
N VAL A 6 -25.11 -54.98 -8.29
CA VAL A 6 -24.52 -54.93 -6.93
C VAL A 6 -23.23 -54.09 -6.93
N LEU A 7 -22.41 -54.22 -7.98
CA LEU A 7 -21.20 -53.43 -8.12
C LEU A 7 -21.50 -51.93 -8.33
N ILE A 8 -22.46 -51.61 -9.16
CA ILE A 8 -22.87 -50.21 -9.42
C ILE A 8 -23.49 -49.58 -8.16
N ALA A 9 -24.32 -50.31 -7.41
CA ALA A 9 -24.88 -49.84 -6.14
C ALA A 9 -23.75 -49.64 -5.08
N GLY A 10 -22.74 -50.50 -5.02
CA GLY A 10 -21.61 -50.36 -4.10
C GLY A 10 -20.73 -49.14 -4.43
N VAL A 11 -20.45 -48.91 -5.71
CA VAL A 11 -19.66 -47.74 -6.14
C VAL A 11 -20.46 -46.45 -5.93
N ALA A 12 -21.76 -46.45 -6.23
CA ALA A 12 -22.62 -45.30 -5.97
C ALA A 12 -22.74 -45.00 -4.46
N GLY A 13 -22.82 -46.03 -3.62
CA GLY A 13 -22.80 -45.88 -2.17
C GLY A 13 -21.49 -45.32 -1.63
N LEU A 14 -20.33 -45.76 -2.17
CA LEU A 14 -19.01 -45.21 -1.82
C LEU A 14 -18.83 -43.78 -2.28
N VAL A 15 -19.31 -43.41 -3.45
CA VAL A 15 -19.28 -42.04 -3.97
C VAL A 15 -20.22 -41.10 -3.16
N LEU A 16 -21.41 -41.59 -2.80
CA LEU A 16 -22.33 -40.88 -1.92
C LEU A 16 -21.78 -40.75 -0.49
N ALA A 17 -21.13 -41.79 0.05
CA ALA A 17 -20.45 -41.70 1.34
C ALA A 17 -19.25 -40.77 1.29
N GLY A 18 -18.49 -40.72 0.20
CA GLY A 18 -17.39 -39.75 -0.04
C GLY A 18 -17.89 -38.30 -0.16
N LEU A 19 -19.03 -38.10 -0.81
CA LEU A 19 -19.74 -36.81 -0.89
C LEU A 19 -20.39 -36.38 0.43
N ALA A 20 -20.77 -37.36 1.27
CA ALA A 20 -21.36 -37.17 2.60
C ALA A 20 -20.30 -36.87 3.69
N VAL A 21 -19.01 -36.97 3.40
CA VAL A 21 -17.96 -36.37 4.25
C VAL A 21 -18.10 -34.84 4.13
N SER A 22 -19.19 -34.36 4.74
CA SER A 22 -19.53 -32.94 4.81
C SER A 22 -18.27 -32.16 5.15
N PRO A 23 -18.04 -30.99 4.54
CA PRO A 23 -16.99 -30.04 4.95
C PRO A 23 -16.95 -29.82 6.48
N ARG A 24 -18.09 -30.06 7.13
CA ARG A 24 -18.23 -30.04 8.60
C ARG A 24 -17.47 -31.17 9.30
N ALA A 25 -17.41 -32.38 8.73
CA ALA A 25 -16.64 -33.50 9.30
C ALA A 25 -15.12 -33.29 9.12
N LEU A 26 -14.71 -32.76 7.97
CA LEU A 26 -13.31 -32.42 7.69
C LEU A 26 -12.77 -31.31 8.60
N ARG A 27 -13.61 -30.41 9.10
CA ARG A 27 -13.24 -29.38 10.08
C ARG A 27 -12.73 -29.96 11.40
N LYS A 28 -13.20 -31.12 11.81
CA LYS A 28 -12.84 -31.79 13.06
C LYS A 28 -11.55 -32.64 12.96
N VAL A 29 -11.02 -32.80 11.74
CA VAL A 29 -9.79 -33.56 11.52
C VAL A 29 -8.60 -32.68 11.87
N ASP A 30 -7.81 -33.09 12.84
CA ASP A 30 -6.63 -32.34 13.33
C ASP A 30 -5.61 -32.03 12.23
N PHE A 31 -5.56 -32.85 11.18
CA PHE A 31 -4.71 -32.63 10.03
C PHE A 31 -4.98 -31.30 9.33
N PHE A 32 -6.23 -30.79 9.37
CA PHE A 32 -6.65 -29.56 8.72
C PHE A 32 -6.79 -28.35 9.67
N LYS A 33 -6.49 -28.53 10.95
CA LYS A 33 -6.43 -27.40 11.88
C LYS A 33 -5.37 -26.41 11.45
N ILE A 34 -5.67 -25.12 11.65
CA ILE A 34 -4.71 -24.05 11.37
C ILE A 34 -3.63 -24.08 12.43
N ARG A 35 -2.43 -24.45 12.02
CA ARG A 35 -1.24 -24.54 12.89
C ARG A 35 -0.24 -23.43 12.64
N ARG A 36 -0.35 -22.76 11.51
CA ARG A 36 0.57 -21.71 11.10
C ARG A 36 -0.19 -20.60 10.37
N VAL A 37 0.14 -19.35 10.71
CA VAL A 37 -0.24 -18.18 9.93
C VAL A 37 1.04 -17.56 9.39
N GLU A 38 1.12 -17.41 8.08
CA GLU A 38 2.25 -16.79 7.39
C GLU A 38 1.81 -15.41 6.90
N VAL A 39 2.50 -14.38 7.34
CA VAL A 39 2.24 -12.99 6.93
C VAL A 39 3.23 -12.59 5.85
N ARG A 40 2.74 -11.99 4.77
CA ARG A 40 3.54 -11.50 3.65
C ARG A 40 3.18 -10.05 3.33
N GLY A 41 4.19 -9.27 2.96
CA GLY A 41 4.00 -7.88 2.53
C GLY A 41 3.90 -6.85 3.65
N ALA A 42 3.93 -7.28 4.92
CA ALA A 42 4.04 -6.37 6.06
C ALA A 42 5.46 -5.80 6.13
N ARG A 43 5.56 -4.47 6.14
CA ARG A 43 6.82 -3.73 6.25
C ARG A 43 6.82 -2.83 7.49
N TYR A 44 5.74 -2.10 7.69
CA TYR A 44 5.56 -1.17 8.81
C TYR A 44 4.73 -1.80 9.92
N LEU A 45 3.69 -2.55 9.58
CA LEU A 45 2.82 -3.21 10.55
C LEU A 45 3.52 -4.41 11.19
N VAL A 46 3.27 -4.60 12.47
CA VAL A 46 3.77 -5.76 13.20
C VAL A 46 2.95 -6.99 12.77
N PRO A 47 3.59 -8.09 12.33
CA PRO A 47 2.89 -9.31 11.90
C PRO A 47 1.89 -9.84 12.92
N ASP A 48 2.21 -9.79 14.22
CA ASP A 48 1.35 -10.27 15.29
C ASP A 48 0.02 -9.51 15.35
N THR A 49 0.01 -8.21 15.05
CA THR A 49 -1.22 -7.41 14.95
C THR A 49 -2.13 -7.93 13.84
N LEU A 50 -1.56 -8.31 12.69
CA LEU A 50 -2.29 -8.87 11.56
C LEU A 50 -2.86 -10.25 11.89
N VAL A 51 -2.08 -11.08 12.60
CA VAL A 51 -2.52 -12.41 13.07
C VAL A 51 -3.65 -12.27 14.09
N ALA A 52 -3.51 -11.38 15.07
CA ALA A 52 -4.52 -11.14 16.10
C ALA A 52 -5.86 -10.67 15.49
N ALA A 53 -5.81 -9.86 14.42
CA ALA A 53 -7.01 -9.39 13.73
C ALA A 53 -7.83 -10.51 13.08
N LEU A 54 -7.21 -11.64 12.75
CA LEU A 54 -7.95 -12.79 12.22
C LEU A 54 -8.93 -13.38 13.24
N ARG A 55 -8.68 -13.20 14.55
CA ARG A 55 -9.51 -13.74 15.65
C ARG A 55 -9.79 -15.24 15.45
N LEU A 56 -8.74 -16.00 15.18
CA LEU A 56 -8.83 -17.46 15.01
C LEU A 56 -9.06 -18.12 16.38
N GLY A 57 -10.05 -18.99 16.46
CA GLY A 57 -10.25 -19.82 17.64
C GLY A 57 -9.24 -20.99 17.68
N PRO A 58 -9.12 -21.68 18.84
CA PRO A 58 -8.19 -22.79 19.00
C PRO A 58 -8.49 -24.00 18.08
N GLU A 59 -9.75 -24.14 17.68
CA GLU A 59 -10.22 -25.21 16.79
C GLU A 59 -10.36 -24.76 15.33
N ALA A 60 -9.79 -23.60 14.97
CA ALA A 60 -9.92 -23.06 13.62
C ALA A 60 -9.33 -24.03 12.57
N SER A 61 -10.09 -24.26 11.51
CA SER A 61 -9.75 -25.20 10.45
C SER A 61 -9.62 -24.48 9.10
N LEU A 62 -8.81 -25.04 8.20
CA LEU A 62 -8.73 -24.57 6.81
C LEU A 62 -10.06 -24.69 6.05
N PHE A 63 -11.01 -25.48 6.55
CA PHE A 63 -12.37 -25.57 5.98
C PHE A 63 -13.34 -24.53 6.52
N ASP A 64 -12.92 -23.72 7.52
CA ASP A 64 -13.73 -22.61 7.98
C ASP A 64 -13.85 -21.53 6.90
N ARG A 65 -14.95 -20.78 6.94
CA ARG A 65 -15.13 -19.69 5.98
C ARG A 65 -14.02 -18.64 6.16
N THR A 66 -13.20 -18.44 5.13
CA THR A 66 -12.21 -17.35 5.08
C THR A 66 -12.82 -16.02 4.64
N ALA A 67 -14.10 -16.04 4.20
CA ALA A 67 -14.85 -14.81 3.98
C ALA A 67 -14.89 -14.01 5.29
N GLY A 68 -14.56 -12.74 5.21
CA GLY A 68 -14.45 -11.85 6.38
C GLY A 68 -13.08 -11.88 7.10
N LEU A 69 -12.21 -12.86 6.89
CA LEU A 69 -10.84 -12.80 7.44
C LEU A 69 -10.03 -11.68 6.76
N ALA A 70 -10.13 -11.59 5.44
CA ALA A 70 -9.49 -10.52 4.68
C ALA A 70 -10.05 -9.15 5.08
N ASP A 71 -11.36 -9.03 5.28
CA ASP A 71 -12.01 -7.78 5.69
C ASP A 71 -11.55 -7.32 7.07
N ARG A 72 -11.34 -8.26 8.01
CA ARG A 72 -10.79 -7.94 9.35
C ARG A 72 -9.36 -7.40 9.27
N VAL A 73 -8.53 -7.97 8.41
CA VAL A 73 -7.17 -7.47 8.18
C VAL A 73 -7.20 -6.13 7.45
N PHE A 74 -8.08 -5.98 6.45
CA PHE A 74 -8.26 -4.73 5.71
C PHE A 74 -8.73 -3.57 6.61
N ALA A 75 -9.51 -3.87 7.65
CA ALA A 75 -9.97 -2.86 8.62
C ALA A 75 -8.83 -2.28 9.51
N ILE A 76 -7.64 -2.87 9.47
CA ILE A 76 -6.49 -2.32 10.19
C ILE A 76 -6.02 -1.04 9.48
N ARG A 77 -5.91 0.05 10.23
CA ARG A 77 -5.38 1.32 9.70
C ARG A 77 -3.96 1.08 9.15
N GLY A 78 -3.73 1.54 7.94
CA GLY A 78 -2.46 1.33 7.24
C GLY A 78 -2.48 0.21 6.21
N VAL A 79 -3.47 -0.68 6.22
CA VAL A 79 -3.64 -1.72 5.19
C VAL A 79 -4.40 -1.15 4.00
N ALA A 80 -3.78 -1.19 2.83
CA ALA A 80 -4.39 -0.79 1.55
C ALA A 80 -5.10 -1.94 0.86
N GLU A 81 -4.58 -3.17 1.00
CA GLU A 81 -5.19 -4.39 0.49
C GLU A 81 -4.86 -5.57 1.41
N ALA A 82 -5.79 -6.49 1.54
CA ALA A 82 -5.61 -7.72 2.29
C ALA A 82 -6.15 -8.91 1.50
N ARG A 83 -5.42 -10.01 1.51
CA ARG A 83 -5.84 -11.29 0.95
C ARG A 83 -5.48 -12.41 1.91
N VAL A 84 -6.42 -13.32 2.14
CA VAL A 84 -6.18 -14.50 2.96
C VAL A 84 -6.38 -15.74 2.09
N THR A 85 -5.35 -16.56 1.99
CA THR A 85 -5.35 -17.81 1.21
C THR A 85 -4.96 -18.99 2.08
N ARG A 86 -5.36 -20.19 1.67
CA ARG A 86 -5.05 -21.44 2.34
C ARG A 86 -3.88 -22.11 1.69
N ARG A 87 -2.97 -22.63 2.49
CA ARG A 87 -1.91 -23.52 2.04
C ARG A 87 -1.95 -24.81 2.87
N TRP A 88 -2.30 -25.90 2.21
CA TRP A 88 -2.41 -27.20 2.81
C TRP A 88 -1.08 -27.68 3.41
N PRO A 89 -1.10 -28.45 4.52
CA PRO A 89 -2.28 -28.99 5.20
C PRO A 89 -2.82 -28.14 6.36
N GLY A 90 -2.19 -27.08 6.83
CA GLY A 90 -2.61 -26.36 8.03
C GLY A 90 -2.07 -24.94 8.12
N THR A 91 -1.87 -24.25 6.98
CA THR A 91 -1.32 -22.88 6.94
C THR A 91 -2.31 -21.91 6.32
N LEU A 92 -2.55 -20.78 6.98
CA LEU A 92 -3.14 -19.59 6.36
C LEU A 92 -2.02 -18.67 5.91
N VAL A 93 -2.12 -18.14 4.70
CA VAL A 93 -1.23 -17.10 4.18
C VAL A 93 -2.00 -15.79 4.10
N VAL A 94 -1.58 -14.82 4.88
CA VAL A 94 -2.11 -13.46 4.92
C VAL A 94 -1.17 -12.59 4.11
N THR A 95 -1.62 -12.13 2.95
CA THR A 95 -0.86 -11.19 2.12
C THR A 95 -1.48 -9.82 2.27
N VAL A 96 -0.68 -8.85 2.67
CA VAL A 96 -1.10 -7.46 2.81
C VAL A 96 -0.30 -6.55 1.89
N ARG A 97 -0.93 -5.47 1.45
CA ARG A 97 -0.27 -4.31 0.88
C ARG A 97 -0.59 -3.13 1.78
N GLU A 98 0.43 -2.48 2.29
CA GLU A 98 0.31 -1.32 3.16
C GLU A 98 0.19 -0.03 2.35
N HIS A 99 -0.45 0.99 2.92
CA HIS A 99 -0.41 2.33 2.34
C HIS A 99 1.03 2.82 2.27
N GLN A 100 1.40 3.37 1.12
CA GLN A 100 2.75 3.88 0.90
C GLN A 100 2.84 5.32 1.42
N PRO A 101 3.75 5.60 2.36
CA PRO A 101 4.01 6.97 2.79
C PRO A 101 4.63 7.80 1.68
N VAL A 102 4.26 9.08 1.61
CA VAL A 102 4.80 10.06 0.66
C VAL A 102 5.46 11.24 1.35
N ALA A 103 5.18 11.44 2.65
CA ALA A 103 5.75 12.53 3.44
C ALA A 103 5.72 12.21 4.93
N LEU A 104 6.43 13.02 5.70
CA LEU A 104 6.24 13.20 7.13
C LEU A 104 5.29 14.38 7.32
N ALA A 105 4.28 14.24 8.18
CA ALA A 105 3.37 15.31 8.55
C ALA A 105 3.24 15.40 10.06
N GLU A 106 3.14 16.60 10.56
CA GLU A 106 2.86 16.83 11.97
C GLU A 106 1.37 16.68 12.24
N HIS A 107 1.03 15.86 13.21
CA HIS A 107 -0.34 15.68 13.69
C HIS A 107 -0.31 15.64 15.22
N GLU A 108 -1.03 16.54 15.85
CA GLU A 108 -1.07 16.67 17.32
C GLU A 108 0.32 16.82 17.98
N GLY A 109 1.24 17.53 17.33
CA GLY A 109 2.61 17.74 17.83
C GLY A 109 3.57 16.58 17.61
N VAL A 110 3.14 15.51 16.90
CA VAL A 110 3.97 14.34 16.60
C VAL A 110 4.13 14.19 15.09
N LEU A 111 5.36 13.97 14.64
CA LEU A 111 5.63 13.62 13.26
C LEU A 111 5.21 12.18 12.98
N GLY A 112 4.34 12.01 11.98
CA GLY A 112 3.88 10.72 11.49
C GLY A 112 4.09 10.57 10.00
N LEU A 113 4.05 9.34 9.51
CA LEU A 113 4.07 9.05 8.08
C LEU A 113 2.70 9.38 7.46
N MET A 114 2.67 10.13 6.36
CA MET A 114 1.46 10.53 5.65
C MET A 114 1.36 9.82 4.30
N ASP A 115 0.19 9.27 3.99
CA ASP A 115 -0.10 8.64 2.69
C ASP A 115 -0.53 9.67 1.62
N ARG A 116 -0.75 9.19 0.38
CA ARG A 116 -1.19 10.00 -0.77
C ARG A 116 -2.55 10.68 -0.62
N ARG A 117 -3.34 10.30 0.39
CA ARG A 117 -4.64 10.89 0.70
C ARG A 117 -4.52 12.01 1.74
N GLY A 118 -3.32 12.25 2.27
CA GLY A 118 -3.09 13.18 3.36
C GLY A 118 -3.42 12.61 4.74
N TRP A 119 -3.59 11.29 4.85
CA TRP A 119 -3.86 10.65 6.13
C TRP A 119 -2.58 10.22 6.82
N VAL A 120 -2.47 10.56 8.10
CA VAL A 120 -1.36 10.10 8.93
C VAL A 120 -1.57 8.62 9.25
N LEU A 121 -0.55 7.83 8.92
CA LEU A 121 -0.53 6.38 9.08
C LEU A 121 -0.04 6.00 10.49
N PRO A 122 -0.52 4.90 11.06
CA PRO A 122 -0.08 4.42 12.38
C PRO A 122 1.25 3.64 12.28
N PHE A 123 2.18 4.17 11.51
CA PHE A 123 3.48 3.56 11.30
C PHE A 123 4.57 4.30 12.08
N ASP A 124 5.56 3.57 12.55
CA ASP A 124 6.76 4.15 13.13
C ASP A 124 7.60 4.81 12.02
N PRO A 125 7.79 6.15 12.04
CA PRO A 125 8.55 6.85 11.02
C PRO A 125 10.01 6.37 10.92
N THR A 126 10.59 5.84 11.99
CA THR A 126 11.97 5.37 12.02
C THR A 126 12.18 4.09 11.21
N ARG A 127 11.10 3.40 10.87
CA ARG A 127 11.14 2.18 10.03
C ARG A 127 11.20 2.48 8.53
N ASP A 128 10.96 3.72 8.12
CA ASP A 128 11.09 4.10 6.71
C ASP A 128 12.53 4.53 6.41
N PRO A 129 13.28 3.77 5.58
CA PRO A 129 14.64 4.12 5.24
C PRO A 129 14.74 5.28 4.24
N ARG A 130 13.62 5.72 3.66
CA ARG A 130 13.60 6.81 2.67
C ARG A 130 13.66 8.15 3.36
N ARG A 131 14.33 9.09 2.74
CA ARG A 131 14.22 10.51 3.09
C ARG A 131 12.89 11.04 2.55
N LEU A 132 11.88 11.12 3.41
CA LEU A 132 10.60 11.69 3.05
C LEU A 132 10.59 13.19 3.37
N PRO A 133 9.97 14.02 2.52
CA PRO A 133 9.80 15.44 2.80
C PRO A 133 8.86 15.65 4.00
N VAL A 134 9.06 16.74 4.72
CA VAL A 134 8.07 17.22 5.70
C VAL A 134 7.00 18.00 4.94
N ALA A 135 5.73 17.69 5.16
CA ALA A 135 4.63 18.27 4.42
C ALA A 135 3.48 18.71 5.34
N ASP A 136 2.74 19.71 4.88
CA ASP A 136 1.46 20.03 5.50
C ASP A 136 0.51 18.82 5.39
N PRO A 137 -0.29 18.52 6.42
CA PRO A 137 -1.27 17.43 6.40
C PRO A 137 -2.48 17.81 5.52
N ASP A 138 -2.24 17.97 4.23
CA ASP A 138 -3.22 18.38 3.22
C ASP A 138 -3.28 17.34 2.11
N ALA A 139 -4.50 16.97 1.70
CA ALA A 139 -4.73 15.93 0.70
C ALA A 139 -4.17 16.30 -0.69
N ALA A 140 -4.19 17.59 -1.06
CA ALA A 140 -3.65 18.03 -2.35
C ALA A 140 -2.12 18.02 -2.34
N VAL A 141 -1.48 18.42 -1.23
CA VAL A 141 -0.03 18.30 -1.05
C VAL A 141 0.40 16.84 -1.16
N ALA A 142 -0.26 15.96 -0.44
CA ALA A 142 0.01 14.52 -0.45
C ALA A 142 -0.17 13.89 -1.83
N LEU A 143 -1.23 14.29 -2.55
CA LEU A 143 -1.50 13.81 -3.90
C LEU A 143 -0.42 14.24 -4.90
N VAL A 144 -0.01 15.52 -4.86
CA VAL A 144 1.04 16.04 -5.73
C VAL A 144 2.37 15.36 -5.42
N LEU A 145 2.75 15.24 -4.14
CA LEU A 145 3.96 14.51 -3.73
C LEU A 145 3.95 13.05 -4.22
N GLY A 146 2.82 12.36 -4.08
CA GLY A 146 2.67 11.00 -4.57
C GLY A 146 2.85 10.88 -6.08
N ARG A 147 2.35 11.85 -6.86
CA ARG A 147 2.54 11.90 -8.31
C ARG A 147 4.00 12.20 -8.68
N VAL A 148 4.66 13.13 -7.95
CA VAL A 148 6.09 13.41 -8.16
C VAL A 148 6.93 12.19 -7.85
N MET A 149 6.65 11.48 -6.75
CA MET A 149 7.35 10.27 -6.37
C MET A 149 7.27 9.18 -7.45
N ASP A 150 6.13 9.05 -8.13
CA ASP A 150 5.93 8.04 -9.18
C ASP A 150 6.51 8.46 -10.53
N ALA A 151 6.34 9.74 -10.92
CA ALA A 151 6.68 10.21 -12.25
C ALA A 151 8.14 10.69 -12.37
N GLU A 152 8.67 11.30 -11.31
CA GLU A 152 10.00 11.91 -11.26
C GLU A 152 10.68 11.61 -9.91
N PRO A 153 11.13 10.36 -9.66
CA PRO A 153 11.74 9.94 -8.40
C PRO A 153 12.99 10.75 -8.02
N GLU A 154 13.77 11.19 -9.00
CA GLU A 154 14.98 11.99 -8.79
C GLU A 154 14.60 13.37 -8.22
N VAL A 155 13.60 14.02 -8.79
CA VAL A 155 13.07 15.30 -8.27
C VAL A 155 12.51 15.09 -6.86
N PHE A 156 11.74 14.00 -6.65
CA PHE A 156 11.18 13.68 -5.33
C PHE A 156 12.25 13.56 -4.25
N THR A 157 13.35 12.90 -4.55
CA THR A 157 14.45 12.69 -3.58
C THR A 157 15.09 14.00 -3.14
N GLY A 158 15.06 15.03 -3.98
CA GLY A 158 15.56 16.36 -3.66
C GLY A 158 14.59 17.23 -2.85
N ILE A 159 13.33 16.82 -2.68
CA ILE A 159 12.34 17.60 -1.93
C ILE A 159 12.54 17.38 -0.43
N GLU A 160 12.64 18.47 0.33
CA GLU A 160 12.74 18.46 1.79
C GLU A 160 11.45 18.90 2.46
N ARG A 161 10.69 19.81 1.79
CA ARG A 161 9.45 20.37 2.32
C ARG A 161 8.41 20.53 1.23
N ALA A 162 7.16 20.32 1.61
CA ALA A 162 6.00 20.57 0.74
C ALA A 162 4.90 21.27 1.53
N ALA A 163 4.37 22.35 0.97
CA ALA A 163 3.36 23.16 1.63
C ALA A 163 2.28 23.62 0.66
N ARG A 164 1.09 23.89 1.18
CA ARG A 164 0.03 24.55 0.44
C ARG A 164 0.21 26.08 0.49
N VAL A 165 0.23 26.72 -0.67
CA VAL A 165 0.33 28.18 -0.80
C VAL A 165 -0.88 28.67 -1.60
N GLY A 166 -1.92 29.12 -0.90
CA GLY A 166 -3.19 29.46 -1.53
C GLY A 166 -3.85 28.25 -2.20
N LYS A 167 -4.01 28.32 -3.52
CA LYS A 167 -4.55 27.21 -4.33
C LYS A 167 -3.47 26.29 -4.91
N ASP A 168 -2.21 26.67 -4.75
CA ASP A 168 -1.07 25.99 -5.35
C ASP A 168 -0.25 25.22 -4.30
N ILE A 169 0.67 24.39 -4.76
CA ILE A 169 1.58 23.61 -3.95
C ILE A 169 3.01 24.09 -4.20
N LEU A 170 3.72 24.39 -3.12
CA LEU A 170 5.13 24.72 -3.13
C LEU A 170 5.92 23.50 -2.63
N LEU A 171 6.81 22.97 -3.46
CA LEU A 171 7.81 21.98 -3.07
C LEU A 171 9.17 22.68 -2.99
N SER A 172 9.98 22.36 -2.01
CA SER A 172 11.30 22.96 -1.84
C SER A 172 12.31 21.97 -1.28
N GLY A 173 13.57 22.13 -1.67
CA GLY A 173 14.69 21.33 -1.21
C GLY A 173 15.95 21.63 -2.01
N GLY A 174 17.15 21.50 -1.39
CA GLY A 174 18.42 21.74 -2.05
C GLY A 174 18.60 23.16 -2.61
N GLY A 175 17.93 24.18 -2.07
CA GLY A 175 17.96 25.55 -2.60
C GLY A 175 16.95 25.81 -3.72
N HIS A 176 16.27 24.81 -4.24
CA HIS A 176 15.30 24.91 -5.32
C HIS A 176 13.87 24.98 -4.83
N ARG A 177 12.99 25.63 -5.59
CA ARG A 177 11.56 25.70 -5.36
C ARG A 177 10.80 25.30 -6.63
N TYR A 178 9.71 24.56 -6.43
CA TYR A 178 8.83 24.09 -7.50
C TYR A 178 7.40 24.48 -7.16
N LEU A 179 6.79 25.32 -8.01
CA LEU A 179 5.39 25.71 -7.88
C LEU A 179 4.54 24.88 -8.84
N LEU A 180 3.54 24.22 -8.28
CA LEU A 180 2.62 23.34 -9.00
C LEU A 180 1.18 23.70 -8.64
N ARG A 181 0.25 23.43 -9.52
CA ARG A 181 -1.18 23.47 -9.15
C ARG A 181 -1.51 22.31 -8.25
N SER A 182 -2.52 22.45 -7.39
CA SER A 182 -3.01 21.38 -6.53
C SER A 182 -3.59 20.17 -7.31
N ASP A 183 -4.00 20.38 -8.55
CA ASP A 183 -4.49 19.34 -9.47
C ASP A 183 -3.45 18.90 -10.51
N ALA A 184 -2.18 19.36 -10.39
CA ALA A 184 -1.11 19.05 -11.34
C ALA A 184 -1.11 17.57 -11.77
N THR A 185 -1.12 17.36 -13.07
CA THR A 185 -1.17 16.02 -13.67
C THR A 185 0.21 15.39 -13.73
N VAL A 186 0.27 14.08 -14.04
CA VAL A 186 1.53 13.39 -14.30
C VAL A 186 2.30 14.07 -15.44
N ARG A 187 1.60 14.56 -16.47
CA ARG A 187 2.22 15.26 -17.60
C ARG A 187 2.88 16.57 -17.18
N ASP A 188 2.24 17.34 -16.30
CA ASP A 188 2.81 18.60 -15.77
C ASP A 188 4.09 18.32 -14.97
N ILE A 189 4.10 17.24 -14.18
CA ILE A 189 5.25 16.79 -13.39
C ILE A 189 6.38 16.31 -14.27
N GLN A 190 6.09 15.54 -15.32
CA GLN A 190 7.08 15.08 -16.29
C GLN A 190 7.69 16.25 -17.07
N ALA A 191 6.89 17.28 -17.42
CA ALA A 191 7.37 18.49 -18.05
C ALA A 191 8.36 19.25 -17.13
N LEU A 192 8.03 19.36 -15.83
CA LEU A 192 8.93 19.92 -14.82
C LEU A 192 10.22 19.13 -14.73
N GLY A 193 10.15 17.80 -14.63
CA GLY A 193 11.33 16.92 -14.55
C GLY A 193 12.22 17.03 -15.81
N ALA A 194 11.61 17.18 -16.99
CA ALA A 194 12.37 17.39 -18.24
C ALA A 194 13.17 18.69 -18.20
N VAL A 195 12.58 19.78 -17.67
CA VAL A 195 13.30 21.07 -17.51
C VAL A 195 14.42 20.94 -16.48
N VAL A 196 14.20 20.24 -15.37
CA VAL A 196 15.27 20.00 -14.36
C VAL A 196 16.45 19.29 -15.02
N ARG A 197 16.20 18.22 -15.77
CA ARG A 197 17.26 17.47 -16.46
C ARG A 197 17.97 18.30 -17.54
N ASP A 198 17.25 19.11 -18.30
CA ASP A 198 17.83 19.98 -19.34
C ASP A 198 18.77 21.03 -18.73
N LEU A 199 18.34 21.68 -17.64
CA LEU A 199 19.14 22.67 -16.93
C LEU A 199 20.41 22.01 -16.33
N ALA A 200 20.26 20.88 -15.66
CA ALA A 200 21.37 20.11 -15.11
C ALA A 200 22.37 19.66 -16.20
N GLY A 201 21.87 19.19 -17.34
CA GLY A 201 22.71 18.81 -18.50
C GLY A 201 23.48 19.99 -19.12
N ARG A 202 23.02 21.20 -18.93
CA ARG A 202 23.68 22.45 -19.38
C ARG A 202 24.55 23.09 -18.30
N GLY A 203 24.64 22.50 -17.12
CA GLY A 203 25.35 23.07 -15.97
C GLY A 203 24.75 24.39 -15.48
N ARG A 204 23.44 24.58 -15.70
CA ARG A 204 22.71 25.78 -15.26
C ARG A 204 21.94 25.49 -13.99
N ASP A 205 22.07 26.38 -13.02
CA ASP A 205 21.33 26.32 -11.78
C ASP A 205 20.11 27.25 -11.82
N PHE A 206 19.11 27.02 -10.96
CA PHE A 206 17.89 27.81 -10.87
C PHE A 206 17.44 27.93 -9.42
N VAL A 207 16.65 28.96 -9.12
CA VAL A 207 16.06 29.14 -7.80
C VAL A 207 14.60 28.60 -7.78
N GLU A 208 13.83 28.85 -8.85
CA GLU A 208 12.43 28.47 -8.89
C GLU A 208 12.00 28.02 -10.28
N LEU A 209 11.24 26.91 -10.31
CA LEU A 209 10.49 26.46 -11.49
C LEU A 209 8.98 26.61 -11.22
N ASP A 210 8.32 27.41 -12.04
CA ASP A 210 6.88 27.60 -11.97
C ASP A 210 6.17 26.78 -13.06
N ALA A 211 5.63 25.63 -12.66
CA ALA A 211 4.93 24.66 -13.50
C ALA A 211 3.40 24.73 -13.33
N ARG A 212 2.85 25.89 -12.95
CA ARG A 212 1.40 26.10 -12.82
C ARG A 212 0.68 26.31 -14.15
N PHE A 213 1.42 26.48 -15.21
CA PHE A 213 0.88 26.77 -16.54
C PHE A 213 0.90 25.50 -17.41
N THR A 214 -0.20 25.26 -18.10
CA THR A 214 -0.29 24.11 -19.01
C THR A 214 0.77 24.21 -20.11
N ASP A 215 1.52 23.14 -20.32
CA ASP A 215 2.57 22.99 -21.35
C ASP A 215 3.73 24.02 -21.26
N ARG A 216 3.88 24.73 -20.12
CA ARG A 216 4.96 25.70 -19.92
C ARG A 216 5.50 25.63 -18.49
N VAL A 217 6.83 25.66 -18.37
CA VAL A 217 7.52 25.83 -17.10
C VAL A 217 8.37 27.09 -17.18
N PHE A 218 8.15 28.01 -16.26
CA PHE A 218 8.94 29.24 -16.17
C PHE A 218 10.10 29.05 -15.22
N VAL A 219 11.30 29.39 -15.65
CA VAL A 219 12.54 29.34 -14.86
C VAL A 219 12.83 30.72 -14.29
N ARG A 220 13.03 30.81 -12.98
CA ARG A 220 13.39 32.06 -12.29
C ARG A 220 14.71 31.90 -11.54
N GLY A 221 15.48 33.01 -11.49
CA GLY A 221 16.75 33.06 -10.75
C GLY A 221 17.78 32.11 -11.31
N MET A 222 17.97 32.13 -12.63
CA MET A 222 18.99 31.32 -13.29
C MET A 222 20.37 31.91 -12.97
N THR A 223 21.27 31.08 -12.42
CA THR A 223 22.69 31.44 -12.22
C THR A 223 23.50 30.83 -13.38
N LEU A 224 24.43 31.60 -13.91
CA LEU A 224 25.36 31.17 -14.97
C LEU A 224 26.52 30.38 -14.35
#